data_3727f5c9f198011f24677f800d0befba
#
_entry.id   3727f5c9f198011f24677f800d0befba
#
_cell.length_a   1.000
_cell.length_b   1.000
_cell.length_c   1.000
_cell.angle_alpha   90.00
_cell.angle_beta   90.00
_cell.angle_gamma   90.00
#
_symmetry.space_group_name_H-M   'P 1'
#
loop_
_entity.id
_entity.type
_entity.pdbx_description
1 polymer ?
#
loop_
_entity_poly.entity_id
_entity_poly.type
_entity_poly.pdbx_seq_one_letter_code
_entity_poly.pdbx_strand_id
1 'polypeptide(L)'
;MFKRFLPLFLLFSSSYGAAAAAGSAPVEIGIVSAADPRAAAAGAEILRKGGSAADAAIATMLALNVVEPQSSGIGGGGYLVYSQGGAAPVTYDGREKAPAAATSNLFVQNGEPMAFSAAQPGGKSVGVPGNIRLAGLAHQRYGKLSWATLFQPAIRLARDGFKISPRLYNALDKYPATGALSAEARGLFYGADGHPKPVGTLVRNPGFATLLEQLARRGPDSFYVGPNARAIAAAVSRAPHNPAPMEVGDLASYDSKPRAPLCGAYRVYRICGMGPSSSGGFTVFAALKLLERFDLSAIGPRSATAWHLISEAERLAYADRDKYLADPDFVRVPLAGLTDPAYLAARSARISPTATMAKVDAGVPSGASATCAPVLQPERGTSHFVAVDRWGNVASETSTIESAFGSGLMVNGYYLNNELTDFSFLPDKDGCPVANRVEAGKRPRSSMSPTMVYGPDGSVVLAVGAAGGSTIPAQVIKTIIGVLDFHLPAQQAIALPMIYSPADTVFVESGTFLEPMIPELRALGHADVRTVPSGTFKANAIERLGGRWVGGADPRSEGAAVSE
;
A
#
# COMPACT_ATOMS: atom_id res chain seq x y z
N MET A 1 65.69 -60.40 -17.49
CA MET A 1 65.89 -58.96 -17.38
C MET A 1 64.55 -58.28 -17.63
N PHE A 2 63.75 -58.01 -16.59
CA PHE A 2 62.50 -57.30 -16.69
C PHE A 2 62.61 -56.01 -15.89
N LYS A 3 62.57 -54.85 -16.55
CA LYS A 3 62.48 -53.50 -15.91
C LYS A 3 61.00 -53.20 -15.63
N ARG A 4 60.64 -53.03 -14.35
CA ARG A 4 59.31 -52.55 -13.90
C ARG A 4 59.28 -51.01 -14.04
N PHE A 5 58.31 -50.50 -14.78
CA PHE A 5 57.93 -49.08 -14.75
C PHE A 5 56.83 -48.90 -13.72
N LEU A 6 57.03 -47.92 -12.80
CA LEU A 6 56.07 -47.46 -11.81
C LEU A 6 55.41 -46.17 -12.32
N PRO A 7 54.09 -46.04 -12.42
CA PRO A 7 53.48 -44.76 -12.78
C PRO A 7 53.34 -43.86 -11.56
N LEU A 8 53.82 -42.63 -11.69
CA LEU A 8 53.70 -41.53 -10.72
C LEU A 8 52.32 -40.93 -10.86
N PHE A 9 51.45 -41.10 -9.85
CA PHE A 9 50.16 -40.39 -9.72
C PHE A 9 50.40 -38.99 -9.16
N LEU A 10 50.20 -37.95 -9.98
CA LEU A 10 50.10 -36.57 -9.54
C LEU A 10 48.68 -36.32 -9.01
N LEU A 11 48.53 -36.15 -7.70
CA LEU A 11 47.34 -35.66 -7.03
C LEU A 11 47.23 -34.14 -7.24
N PHE A 12 46.35 -33.70 -8.12
CA PHE A 12 45.91 -32.32 -8.17
C PHE A 12 44.92 -32.08 -7.03
N SER A 13 45.33 -31.42 -5.97
CA SER A 13 44.45 -30.87 -4.92
C SER A 13 43.82 -29.57 -5.43
N SER A 14 42.60 -29.65 -5.88
CA SER A 14 41.78 -28.46 -6.19
C SER A 14 41.36 -27.80 -4.87
N SER A 15 42.02 -26.73 -4.48
CA SER A 15 41.54 -25.85 -3.40
C SER A 15 40.36 -25.04 -3.92
N TYR A 16 39.14 -25.46 -3.55
CA TYR A 16 37.96 -24.61 -3.64
C TYR A 16 38.11 -23.48 -2.59
N GLY A 17 38.55 -22.32 -3.06
CA GLY A 17 38.45 -21.08 -2.30
C GLY A 17 36.96 -20.74 -2.10
N ALA A 18 36.49 -20.87 -0.87
CA ALA A 18 35.21 -20.30 -0.48
C ALA A 18 35.31 -18.79 -0.69
N ALA A 19 34.62 -18.28 -1.72
CA ALA A 19 34.39 -16.85 -1.85
C ALA A 19 33.56 -16.41 -0.64
N ALA A 20 34.21 -15.79 0.33
CA ALA A 20 33.54 -15.09 1.40
C ALA A 20 32.66 -14.02 0.72
N ALA A 21 31.34 -14.10 0.92
CA ALA A 21 30.42 -13.05 0.54
C ALA A 21 30.95 -11.76 1.18
N ALA A 22 31.39 -10.81 0.37
CA ALA A 22 31.78 -9.49 0.82
C ALA A 22 30.53 -8.87 1.48
N GLY A 23 30.50 -8.85 2.81
CA GLY A 23 29.49 -8.13 3.56
C GLY A 23 29.55 -6.68 3.10
N SER A 24 28.46 -6.15 2.55
CA SER A 24 28.35 -4.75 2.19
C SER A 24 28.75 -3.89 3.39
N ALA A 25 29.63 -2.91 3.18
CA ALA A 25 29.99 -1.95 4.22
C ALA A 25 28.70 -1.32 4.79
N PRO A 26 28.63 -1.08 6.11
CA PRO A 26 27.43 -0.50 6.71
C PRO A 26 27.15 0.88 6.10
N VAL A 27 25.90 1.11 5.73
CA VAL A 27 25.42 2.44 5.32
C VAL A 27 25.45 3.35 6.53
N GLU A 28 25.89 4.60 6.37
CA GLU A 28 26.24 5.48 7.51
C GLU A 28 25.10 5.73 8.48
N ILE A 29 23.83 5.79 8.04
CA ILE A 29 22.69 6.10 8.91
C ILE A 29 21.43 5.48 8.32
N GLY A 30 20.68 4.73 9.14
CA GLY A 30 19.35 4.26 8.79
C GLY A 30 18.29 5.36 8.91
N ILE A 31 17.18 5.23 8.18
CA ILE A 31 16.13 6.26 8.14
C ILE A 31 14.76 5.62 7.98
N VAL A 32 13.74 6.24 8.57
CA VAL A 32 12.33 5.88 8.40
C VAL A 32 11.53 7.09 7.95
N SER A 33 10.75 6.96 6.88
CA SER A 33 9.73 7.94 6.48
C SER A 33 8.35 7.33 6.68
N ALA A 34 7.46 8.01 7.40
CA ALA A 34 6.12 7.54 7.74
C ALA A 34 5.11 8.68 7.79
N ALA A 35 3.83 8.30 7.77
CA ALA A 35 2.70 9.23 7.73
C ALA A 35 2.48 10.05 9.02
N ASP A 36 3.12 9.64 10.14
CA ASP A 36 3.10 10.33 11.43
C ASP A 36 4.51 10.36 12.03
N PRO A 37 4.98 11.50 12.57
CA PRO A 37 6.33 11.64 13.10
C PRO A 37 6.61 10.71 14.29
N ARG A 38 5.59 10.38 15.10
CA ARG A 38 5.73 9.48 16.24
C ARG A 38 5.97 8.04 15.79
N ALA A 39 5.35 7.65 14.67
CA ALA A 39 5.56 6.33 14.06
C ALA A 39 6.93 6.25 13.36
N ALA A 40 7.35 7.32 12.67
CA ALA A 40 8.71 7.39 12.11
C ALA A 40 9.78 7.30 13.22
N ALA A 41 9.56 8.00 14.35
CA ALA A 41 10.45 7.93 15.51
C ALA A 41 10.49 6.53 16.15
N ALA A 42 9.34 5.80 16.17
CA ALA A 42 9.28 4.43 16.66
C ALA A 42 10.15 3.48 15.81
N GLY A 43 10.07 3.59 14.48
CA GLY A 43 10.93 2.81 13.58
C GLY A 43 12.40 3.18 13.70
N ALA A 44 12.72 4.48 13.78
CA ALA A 44 14.09 4.97 13.97
C ALA A 44 14.68 4.51 15.33
N GLU A 45 13.86 4.42 16.40
CA GLU A 45 14.29 3.82 17.67
C GLU A 45 14.75 2.35 17.49
N ILE A 46 14.03 1.59 16.69
CA ILE A 46 14.37 0.20 16.40
C ILE A 46 15.66 0.10 15.57
N LEU A 47 15.87 0.98 14.60
CA LEU A 47 17.15 1.06 13.85
C LEU A 47 18.32 1.37 14.80
N ARG A 48 18.20 2.36 15.69
CA ARG A 48 19.23 2.69 16.69
C ARG A 48 19.61 1.51 17.59
N LYS A 49 18.65 0.62 17.88
CA LYS A 49 18.89 -0.61 18.63
C LYS A 49 19.55 -1.72 17.81
N GLY A 50 19.88 -1.47 16.55
CA GLY A 50 20.48 -2.44 15.64
C GLY A 50 19.47 -3.34 14.94
N GLY A 51 18.21 -2.90 14.84
CA GLY A 51 17.17 -3.58 14.08
C GLY A 51 17.37 -3.48 12.57
N SER A 52 16.80 -4.42 11.84
CA SER A 52 16.72 -4.39 10.38
C SER A 52 15.67 -3.41 9.88
N ALA A 53 15.67 -3.14 8.56
CA ALA A 53 14.60 -2.38 7.92
C ALA A 53 13.21 -3.02 8.14
N ALA A 54 13.14 -4.37 8.16
CA ALA A 54 11.90 -5.09 8.48
C ALA A 54 11.46 -4.87 9.93
N ASP A 55 12.40 -4.93 10.90
CA ASP A 55 12.11 -4.63 12.30
C ASP A 55 11.56 -3.21 12.48
N ALA A 56 12.19 -2.23 11.81
CA ALA A 56 11.76 -0.85 11.86
C ALA A 56 10.38 -0.65 11.21
N ALA A 57 10.11 -1.30 10.08
CA ALA A 57 8.80 -1.26 9.41
C ALA A 57 7.69 -1.80 10.32
N ILE A 58 7.92 -2.94 10.99
CA ILE A 58 6.97 -3.53 11.94
C ILE A 58 6.66 -2.57 13.10
N ALA A 59 7.69 -1.97 13.70
CA ALA A 59 7.50 -1.02 14.80
C ALA A 59 6.75 0.25 14.35
N THR A 60 7.02 0.71 13.12
CA THR A 60 6.32 1.84 12.50
C THR A 60 4.85 1.51 12.28
N MET A 61 4.52 0.34 11.72
CA MET A 61 3.14 -0.13 11.51
C MET A 61 2.37 -0.20 12.83
N LEU A 62 2.97 -0.78 13.87
CA LEU A 62 2.36 -0.88 15.19
C LEU A 62 2.11 0.50 15.82
N ALA A 63 3.06 1.43 15.67
CA ALA A 63 2.91 2.80 16.17
C ALA A 63 1.84 3.58 15.39
N LEU A 64 1.76 3.43 14.06
CA LEU A 64 0.69 4.02 13.23
C LEU A 64 -0.69 3.58 13.69
N ASN A 65 -0.88 2.32 14.05
CA ASN A 65 -2.16 1.85 14.59
C ASN A 65 -2.60 2.61 15.86
N VAL A 66 -1.65 3.09 16.67
CA VAL A 66 -1.95 3.90 17.86
C VAL A 66 -2.26 5.33 17.49
N VAL A 67 -1.42 5.97 16.68
CA VAL A 67 -1.44 7.43 16.46
C VAL A 67 -2.26 7.86 15.23
N GLU A 68 -2.46 6.97 14.26
CA GLU A 68 -3.32 7.12 13.07
C GLU A 68 -4.40 6.02 12.98
N PRO A 69 -5.20 5.79 14.04
CA PRO A 69 -6.15 4.67 14.06
C PRO A 69 -7.24 4.77 12.99
N GLN A 70 -7.40 5.95 12.36
CA GLN A 70 -8.33 6.17 11.25
C GLN A 70 -7.81 5.62 9.90
N SER A 71 -6.54 5.27 9.79
CA SER A 71 -5.93 4.99 8.47
C SER A 71 -5.46 3.54 8.31
N SER A 72 -4.85 2.96 9.34
CA SER A 72 -4.21 1.65 9.26
C SER A 72 -4.09 0.98 10.63
N GLY A 73 -3.80 -0.31 10.66
CA GLY A 73 -3.56 -1.01 11.91
C GLY A 73 -3.64 -2.53 11.81
N ILE A 74 -3.50 -3.17 12.98
CA ILE A 74 -3.49 -4.64 13.07
C ILE A 74 -4.84 -5.29 12.76
N GLY A 75 -5.93 -4.50 12.79
CA GLY A 75 -7.26 -4.94 12.38
C GLY A 75 -7.48 -4.94 10.85
N GLY A 76 -6.45 -4.68 10.08
CA GLY A 76 -6.45 -4.63 8.63
C GLY A 76 -5.33 -5.43 7.98
N GLY A 77 -4.94 -5.04 6.77
CA GLY A 77 -3.92 -5.72 5.98
C GLY A 77 -2.95 -4.78 5.27
N GLY A 78 -2.04 -5.36 4.50
CA GLY A 78 -1.02 -4.59 3.83
C GLY A 78 -0.18 -5.39 2.85
N TYR A 79 0.74 -4.68 2.19
CA TYR A 79 1.74 -5.24 1.30
C TYR A 79 3.12 -4.71 1.64
N LEU A 80 4.09 -5.61 1.65
CA LEU A 80 5.50 -5.29 1.85
C LEU A 80 6.30 -5.64 0.60
N VAL A 81 7.09 -4.68 0.12
CA VAL A 81 8.21 -4.90 -0.82
C VAL A 81 9.50 -4.75 -0.04
N TYR A 82 10.35 -5.76 -0.09
CA TYR A 82 11.61 -5.78 0.65
C TYR A 82 12.80 -6.04 -0.28
N SER A 83 13.86 -5.26 -0.16
CA SER A 83 15.13 -5.44 -0.86
C SER A 83 16.26 -5.59 0.15
N GLN A 84 17.07 -6.62 -0.03
CA GLN A 84 18.23 -6.88 0.82
C GLN A 84 19.50 -6.49 0.09
N GLY A 85 20.16 -5.41 0.54
CA GLY A 85 21.45 -4.96 0.00
C GLY A 85 21.48 -4.75 -1.52
N GLY A 86 20.36 -4.26 -2.11
CA GLY A 86 20.23 -4.08 -3.57
C GLY A 86 19.85 -5.34 -4.36
N ALA A 87 19.66 -6.49 -3.70
CA ALA A 87 19.15 -7.69 -4.34
C ALA A 87 17.76 -7.49 -4.96
N ALA A 88 17.38 -8.38 -5.88
CA ALA A 88 16.02 -8.40 -6.43
C ALA A 88 14.98 -8.39 -5.31
N PRO A 89 13.91 -7.57 -5.41
CA PRO A 89 12.96 -7.44 -4.33
C PRO A 89 12.15 -8.72 -4.17
N VAL A 90 11.71 -8.94 -2.94
CA VAL A 90 10.67 -9.91 -2.60
C VAL A 90 9.44 -9.17 -2.15
N THR A 91 8.26 -9.75 -2.41
CA THR A 91 7.00 -9.12 -2.03
C THR A 91 6.14 -10.06 -1.20
N TYR A 92 5.41 -9.49 -0.25
CA TYR A 92 4.55 -10.22 0.67
C TYR A 92 3.16 -9.63 0.68
N ASP A 93 2.18 -10.52 0.54
CA ASP A 93 0.75 -10.24 0.50
C ASP A 93 0.14 -10.56 1.88
N GLY A 94 -0.17 -9.52 2.61
CA GLY A 94 -0.93 -9.55 3.87
C GLY A 94 -2.32 -8.93 3.71
N ARG A 95 -2.89 -8.93 2.50
CA ARG A 95 -4.24 -8.42 2.20
C ARG A 95 -5.29 -9.25 2.94
N GLU A 96 -6.34 -8.61 3.38
CA GLU A 96 -7.47 -9.25 4.02
C GLU A 96 -8.14 -10.30 3.11
N LYS A 97 -8.74 -11.29 3.73
CA LYS A 97 -9.55 -12.31 3.02
C LYS A 97 -11.01 -12.21 3.39
N ALA A 98 -11.90 -12.46 2.43
CA ALA A 98 -13.29 -12.70 2.72
C ALA A 98 -13.45 -13.94 3.62
N PRO A 99 -14.31 -13.90 4.67
CA PRO A 99 -14.63 -15.09 5.46
C PRO A 99 -15.21 -16.23 4.62
N ALA A 100 -15.14 -17.46 5.11
CA ALA A 100 -15.63 -18.66 4.42
C ALA A 100 -17.14 -18.59 4.09
N ALA A 101 -17.90 -17.85 4.87
CA ALA A 101 -19.33 -17.67 4.65
C ALA A 101 -19.68 -16.54 3.64
N ALA A 102 -18.68 -15.82 3.09
CA ALA A 102 -18.93 -14.74 2.14
C ALA A 102 -19.43 -15.30 0.80
N THR A 103 -20.45 -14.67 0.25
CA THR A 103 -21.04 -15.02 -1.06
C THR A 103 -20.88 -13.88 -2.05
N SER A 104 -21.04 -14.16 -3.33
CA SER A 104 -20.97 -13.16 -4.41
C SER A 104 -22.00 -12.02 -4.25
N ASN A 105 -23.08 -12.27 -3.52
CA ASN A 105 -24.16 -11.31 -3.26
C ASN A 105 -24.01 -10.60 -1.91
N LEU A 106 -22.84 -10.62 -1.27
CA LEU A 106 -22.60 -10.01 0.04
C LEU A 106 -23.09 -8.56 0.15
N PHE A 107 -22.92 -7.79 -0.92
CA PHE A 107 -23.31 -6.37 -1.00
C PHE A 107 -24.51 -6.13 -1.93
N VAL A 108 -25.30 -7.17 -2.22
CA VAL A 108 -26.55 -7.05 -2.98
C VAL A 108 -27.74 -7.07 -2.00
N GLN A 109 -28.64 -6.12 -2.16
CA GLN A 109 -29.88 -6.05 -1.39
C GLN A 109 -31.06 -5.79 -2.34
N ASN A 110 -32.08 -6.65 -2.29
CA ASN A 110 -33.24 -6.56 -3.20
C ASN A 110 -32.87 -6.55 -4.71
N GLY A 111 -31.80 -7.25 -5.09
CA GLY A 111 -31.32 -7.30 -6.47
C GLY A 111 -30.40 -6.14 -6.90
N GLU A 112 -30.24 -5.12 -6.05
CA GLU A 112 -29.43 -3.92 -6.33
C GLU A 112 -28.18 -3.87 -5.44
N PRO A 113 -27.08 -3.22 -5.90
CA PRO A 113 -25.93 -3.01 -5.06
C PRO A 113 -26.23 -2.05 -3.92
N MET A 114 -25.75 -2.37 -2.72
CA MET A 114 -25.86 -1.46 -1.57
C MET A 114 -25.14 -0.14 -1.86
N ALA A 115 -25.61 0.96 -1.29
CA ALA A 115 -24.83 2.19 -1.25
C ALA A 115 -23.57 1.97 -0.39
N PHE A 116 -22.43 2.53 -0.77
CA PHE A 116 -21.16 2.39 -0.05
C PHE A 116 -21.30 2.78 1.44
N SER A 117 -21.95 3.91 1.72
CA SER A 117 -22.19 4.41 3.08
C SER A 117 -23.05 3.49 3.94
N ALA A 118 -23.89 2.64 3.32
CA ALA A 118 -24.69 1.63 4.01
C ALA A 118 -23.91 0.31 4.18
N ALA A 119 -23.01 -0.02 3.26
CA ALA A 119 -22.22 -1.25 3.28
C ALA A 119 -21.02 -1.18 4.22
N GLN A 120 -20.38 0.00 4.34
CA GLN A 120 -19.14 0.20 5.11
C GLN A 120 -19.30 -0.08 6.61
N PRO A 121 -20.27 0.49 7.37
CA PRO A 121 -20.36 0.27 8.80
C PRO A 121 -20.78 -1.16 9.14
N GLY A 122 -20.06 -1.79 10.07
CA GLY A 122 -20.48 -3.06 10.66
C GLY A 122 -19.82 -4.31 10.09
N GLY A 123 -20.47 -5.47 10.25
CA GLY A 123 -19.81 -6.78 10.07
C GLY A 123 -19.55 -7.19 8.62
N LYS A 124 -20.46 -6.88 7.67
CA LYS A 124 -20.35 -7.33 6.27
C LYS A 124 -19.07 -6.86 5.57
N SER A 125 -18.57 -5.71 5.95
CA SER A 125 -17.40 -5.10 5.32
C SER A 125 -16.07 -5.63 5.84
N VAL A 126 -16.06 -6.38 6.95
CA VAL A 126 -14.83 -6.82 7.61
C VAL A 126 -14.23 -8.01 6.91
N GLY A 127 -13.01 -7.86 6.39
CA GLY A 127 -12.15 -8.96 5.97
C GLY A 127 -11.30 -9.50 7.13
N VAL A 128 -10.85 -10.75 7.01
CA VAL A 128 -9.93 -11.38 7.97
C VAL A 128 -8.60 -10.63 7.96
N PRO A 129 -8.15 -10.04 9.07
CA PRO A 129 -6.98 -9.16 9.10
C PRO A 129 -5.67 -9.89 8.79
N GLY A 130 -4.74 -9.21 8.10
CA GLY A 130 -3.48 -9.79 7.64
C GLY A 130 -2.19 -9.20 8.20
N ASN A 131 -2.22 -7.97 8.72
CA ASN A 131 -1.00 -7.23 9.08
C ASN A 131 -0.11 -7.94 10.10
N ILE A 132 -0.67 -8.59 11.13
CA ILE A 132 0.15 -9.31 12.12
C ILE A 132 0.80 -10.56 11.52
N ARG A 133 0.12 -11.24 10.59
CA ARG A 133 0.72 -12.39 9.89
C ARG A 133 1.81 -11.93 8.92
N LEU A 134 1.60 -10.81 8.22
CA LEU A 134 2.60 -10.17 7.37
C LEU A 134 3.86 -9.79 8.17
N ALA A 135 3.67 -9.09 9.29
CA ALA A 135 4.75 -8.71 10.20
C ALA A 135 5.52 -9.93 10.73
N GLY A 136 4.80 -11.00 11.14
CA GLY A 136 5.42 -12.24 11.59
C GLY A 136 6.28 -12.92 10.52
N LEU A 137 5.79 -12.95 9.28
CA LEU A 137 6.52 -13.51 8.14
C LEU A 137 7.78 -12.68 7.80
N ALA A 138 7.67 -11.35 7.81
CA ALA A 138 8.80 -10.45 7.57
C ALA A 138 9.85 -10.56 8.69
N HIS A 139 9.41 -10.59 9.95
CA HIS A 139 10.30 -10.75 11.10
C HIS A 139 11.03 -12.10 11.08
N GLN A 140 10.34 -13.20 10.79
CA GLN A 140 10.96 -14.53 10.69
C GLN A 140 12.11 -14.56 9.66
N ARG A 141 12.00 -13.80 8.58
CA ARG A 141 12.97 -13.82 7.47
C ARG A 141 14.08 -12.79 7.62
N TYR A 142 13.78 -11.62 8.16
CA TYR A 142 14.68 -10.46 8.12
C TYR A 142 14.89 -9.80 9.48
N GLY A 143 14.17 -10.22 10.52
CA GLY A 143 14.29 -9.68 11.87
C GLY A 143 15.67 -9.92 12.46
N LYS A 144 16.21 -8.90 13.14
CA LYS A 144 17.46 -8.94 13.89
C LYS A 144 17.24 -8.81 15.40
N LEU A 145 16.20 -8.08 15.78
CA LEU A 145 15.82 -7.92 17.19
C LEU A 145 14.74 -8.92 17.57
N SER A 146 14.56 -9.15 18.88
CA SER A 146 13.46 -9.99 19.34
C SER A 146 12.12 -9.39 18.97
N TRP A 147 11.14 -10.22 18.58
CA TRP A 147 9.77 -9.82 18.27
C TRP A 147 9.20 -8.88 19.33
N ALA A 148 9.39 -9.19 20.63
CA ALA A 148 8.89 -8.40 21.75
C ALA A 148 9.48 -6.97 21.79
N THR A 149 10.70 -6.77 21.30
CA THR A 149 11.35 -5.45 21.26
C THR A 149 10.61 -4.51 20.31
N LEU A 150 10.08 -5.01 19.19
CA LEU A 150 9.44 -4.22 18.14
C LEU A 150 8.13 -3.57 18.60
N PHE A 151 7.48 -4.15 19.60
CA PHE A 151 6.22 -3.67 20.15
C PHE A 151 6.39 -2.54 21.18
N GLN A 152 7.58 -2.37 21.76
CA GLN A 152 7.79 -1.47 22.89
C GLN A 152 7.43 0.01 22.59
N PRO A 153 7.77 0.59 21.43
CA PRO A 153 7.37 1.96 21.12
C PRO A 153 5.83 2.13 21.08
N ALA A 154 5.12 1.21 20.42
CA ALA A 154 3.66 1.26 20.32
C ALA A 154 2.97 1.01 21.67
N ILE A 155 3.50 0.10 22.51
CA ILE A 155 3.01 -0.15 23.87
C ILE A 155 3.10 1.13 24.71
N ARG A 156 4.22 1.86 24.65
CA ARG A 156 4.37 3.14 25.37
C ARG A 156 3.37 4.18 24.86
N LEU A 157 3.24 4.35 23.53
CA LEU A 157 2.28 5.27 22.95
C LEU A 157 0.83 4.96 23.38
N ALA A 158 0.46 3.69 23.42
CA ALA A 158 -0.88 3.29 23.86
C ALA A 158 -1.09 3.46 25.36
N ARG A 159 -0.11 3.10 26.20
CA ARG A 159 -0.20 3.13 27.66
C ARG A 159 -0.06 4.55 28.24
N ASP A 160 1.02 5.25 27.84
CA ASP A 160 1.36 6.57 28.38
C ASP A 160 0.51 7.66 27.74
N GLY A 161 0.05 7.37 26.52
CA GLY A 161 -0.86 8.19 25.73
C GLY A 161 -0.16 8.98 24.63
N PHE A 162 -0.98 9.41 23.69
CA PHE A 162 -0.61 10.29 22.57
C PHE A 162 -1.60 11.45 22.46
N LYS A 163 -1.16 12.56 21.92
CA LYS A 163 -2.03 13.73 21.69
C LYS A 163 -2.79 13.58 20.38
N ILE A 164 -4.10 13.91 20.41
CA ILE A 164 -4.92 13.99 19.19
C ILE A 164 -4.28 15.04 18.27
N SER A 165 -3.96 14.61 17.05
CA SER A 165 -3.42 15.48 16.00
C SER A 165 -4.55 16.20 15.25
N PRO A 166 -4.26 17.30 14.53
CA PRO A 166 -5.23 17.93 13.64
C PRO A 166 -5.85 16.96 12.63
N ARG A 167 -5.06 16.05 12.07
CA ARG A 167 -5.53 15.05 11.10
C ARG A 167 -6.48 14.05 11.74
N LEU A 168 -6.17 13.51 12.92
CA LEU A 168 -7.06 12.61 13.64
C LEU A 168 -8.35 13.33 14.03
N TYR A 169 -8.27 14.56 14.56
CA TYR A 169 -9.43 15.35 14.89
C TYR A 169 -10.36 15.55 13.70
N ASN A 170 -9.83 16.00 12.57
CA ASN A 170 -10.60 16.22 11.34
C ASN A 170 -11.26 14.92 10.83
N ALA A 171 -10.60 13.77 11.00
CA ALA A 171 -11.18 12.48 10.64
C ALA A 171 -12.33 12.09 11.57
N LEU A 172 -12.18 12.27 12.89
CA LEU A 172 -13.23 12.02 13.88
C LEU A 172 -14.46 12.89 13.65
N ASP A 173 -14.26 14.17 13.32
CA ASP A 173 -15.33 15.12 13.04
C ASP A 173 -16.06 14.80 11.72
N LYS A 174 -15.30 14.47 10.69
CA LYS A 174 -15.84 14.20 9.34
C LYS A 174 -16.54 12.85 9.21
N TYR A 175 -16.12 11.82 9.97
CA TYR A 175 -16.57 10.44 9.84
C TYR A 175 -17.13 9.85 11.15
N PRO A 176 -18.09 10.53 11.83
CA PRO A 176 -18.61 10.06 13.12
C PRO A 176 -19.38 8.73 12.99
N ALA A 177 -19.95 8.41 11.82
CA ALA A 177 -20.68 7.16 11.57
C ALA A 177 -19.82 5.91 11.78
N THR A 178 -18.51 5.99 11.54
CA THR A 178 -17.55 4.91 11.80
C THR A 178 -16.66 5.23 13.00
N GLY A 179 -16.18 6.47 13.13
CA GLY A 179 -15.33 6.89 14.24
C GLY A 179 -15.97 6.73 15.63
N ALA A 180 -17.29 6.93 15.73
CA ALA A 180 -18.06 6.82 16.99
C ALA A 180 -18.97 5.58 17.07
N LEU A 181 -18.89 4.62 16.14
CA LEU A 181 -19.79 3.48 16.10
C LEU A 181 -19.69 2.63 17.38
N SER A 182 -18.49 2.25 17.77
CA SER A 182 -18.24 1.44 18.97
C SER A 182 -18.26 2.27 20.25
N ALA A 183 -18.81 1.72 21.34
CA ALA A 183 -18.78 2.38 22.65
C ALA A 183 -17.34 2.64 23.14
N GLU A 184 -16.42 1.71 22.87
CA GLU A 184 -15.00 1.85 23.19
C GLU A 184 -14.38 3.05 22.46
N ALA A 185 -14.65 3.22 21.16
CA ALA A 185 -14.17 4.36 20.36
C ALA A 185 -14.71 5.69 20.88
N ARG A 186 -16.00 5.74 21.25
CA ARG A 186 -16.59 6.94 21.85
C ARG A 186 -15.88 7.32 23.15
N GLY A 187 -15.61 6.36 24.02
CA GLY A 187 -14.89 6.59 25.27
C GLY A 187 -13.47 7.12 25.06
N LEU A 188 -12.78 6.63 24.03
CA LEU A 188 -11.40 7.06 23.72
C LEU A 188 -11.35 8.46 23.09
N PHE A 189 -12.18 8.74 22.09
CA PHE A 189 -11.97 9.86 21.17
C PHE A 189 -13.02 10.97 21.27
N TYR A 190 -14.17 10.74 21.91
CA TYR A 190 -15.26 11.71 21.95
C TYR A 190 -15.54 12.19 23.38
N GLY A 191 -16.05 13.40 23.49
CA GLY A 191 -16.55 13.98 24.73
C GLY A 191 -17.97 13.48 25.07
N ALA A 192 -18.46 13.85 26.26
CA ALA A 192 -19.83 13.52 26.69
C ALA A 192 -20.90 14.21 25.83
N ASP A 193 -20.54 15.29 25.15
CA ASP A 193 -21.36 16.04 24.21
C ASP A 193 -21.47 15.38 22.82
N GLY A 194 -20.75 14.26 22.60
CA GLY A 194 -20.72 13.54 21.33
C GLY A 194 -19.79 14.13 20.27
N HIS A 195 -19.07 15.19 20.58
CA HIS A 195 -18.07 15.79 19.69
C HIS A 195 -16.67 15.17 19.90
N PRO A 196 -15.80 15.19 18.89
CA PRO A 196 -14.42 14.76 19.05
C PRO A 196 -13.71 15.55 20.15
N LYS A 197 -12.89 14.88 20.96
CA LYS A 197 -12.02 15.56 21.93
C LYS A 197 -11.06 16.51 21.19
N PRO A 198 -10.79 17.70 21.74
CA PRO A 198 -9.97 18.72 21.05
C PRO A 198 -8.57 18.25 20.67
N VAL A 199 -8.01 18.85 19.62
CA VAL A 199 -6.60 18.69 19.24
C VAL A 199 -5.70 18.94 20.47
N GLY A 200 -4.68 18.11 20.65
CA GLY A 200 -3.77 18.16 21.79
C GLY A 200 -4.25 17.41 23.03
N THR A 201 -5.52 16.92 23.07
CA THR A 201 -5.99 16.06 24.16
C THR A 201 -5.17 14.78 24.22
N LEU A 202 -4.71 14.42 25.43
CA LEU A 202 -3.99 13.17 25.66
C LEU A 202 -4.97 11.99 25.71
N VAL A 203 -4.82 11.04 24.79
CA VAL A 203 -5.58 9.80 24.75
C VAL A 203 -4.70 8.66 25.22
N ARG A 204 -5.18 7.86 26.16
CA ARG A 204 -4.58 6.60 26.59
C ARG A 204 -5.48 5.44 26.19
N ASN A 205 -4.86 4.38 25.68
CA ASN A 205 -5.58 3.17 25.25
C ASN A 205 -5.01 1.93 25.95
N PRO A 206 -5.35 1.73 27.25
CA PRO A 206 -4.79 0.63 28.03
C PRO A 206 -5.22 -0.75 27.52
N GLY A 207 -6.41 -0.85 26.92
CA GLY A 207 -6.88 -2.10 26.29
C GLY A 207 -5.96 -2.53 25.17
N PHE A 208 -5.61 -1.59 24.29
CA PHE A 208 -4.69 -1.85 23.18
C PHE A 208 -3.26 -2.13 23.66
N ALA A 209 -2.77 -1.39 24.66
CA ALA A 209 -1.47 -1.66 25.26
C ALA A 209 -1.38 -3.10 25.79
N THR A 210 -2.43 -3.58 26.49
CA THR A 210 -2.50 -4.95 27.01
C THR A 210 -2.46 -5.99 25.89
N LEU A 211 -3.20 -5.77 24.79
CA LEU A 211 -3.15 -6.67 23.63
C LEU A 211 -1.75 -6.68 23.01
N LEU A 212 -1.14 -5.51 22.77
CA LEU A 212 0.21 -5.41 22.21
C LEU A 212 1.24 -6.16 23.07
N GLU A 213 1.13 -6.10 24.41
CA GLU A 213 1.98 -6.88 25.32
C GLU A 213 1.76 -8.39 25.19
N GLN A 214 0.52 -8.81 24.99
CA GLN A 214 0.22 -10.23 24.78
C GLN A 214 0.82 -10.72 23.45
N LEU A 215 0.66 -9.96 22.37
CA LEU A 215 1.25 -10.26 21.05
C LEU A 215 2.78 -10.28 21.12
N ALA A 216 3.39 -9.31 21.82
CA ALA A 216 4.83 -9.25 22.04
C ALA A 216 5.38 -10.51 22.73
N ARG A 217 4.67 -11.01 23.75
CA ARG A 217 5.10 -12.20 24.50
C ARG A 217 4.80 -13.52 23.82
N ARG A 218 3.66 -13.64 23.11
CA ARG A 218 3.13 -14.91 22.60
C ARG A 218 3.34 -15.11 21.09
N GLY A 219 3.84 -14.09 20.41
CA GLY A 219 4.04 -14.14 18.97
C GLY A 219 2.75 -13.92 18.13
N PRO A 220 2.90 -13.89 16.79
CA PRO A 220 1.84 -13.50 15.87
C PRO A 220 0.63 -14.45 15.89
N ASP A 221 0.81 -15.74 16.17
CA ASP A 221 -0.29 -16.71 16.21
C ASP A 221 -1.37 -16.33 17.23
N SER A 222 -0.98 -15.67 18.34
CA SER A 222 -1.90 -15.27 19.41
C SER A 222 -2.92 -14.19 18.97
N PHE A 223 -2.72 -13.57 17.82
CA PHE A 223 -3.72 -12.70 17.19
C PHE A 223 -4.86 -13.50 16.58
N TYR A 224 -4.53 -14.63 15.94
CA TYR A 224 -5.42 -15.43 15.10
C TYR A 224 -6.10 -16.57 15.84
N VAL A 225 -5.65 -16.90 17.05
CA VAL A 225 -6.26 -17.91 17.90
C VAL A 225 -6.49 -17.37 19.32
N GLY A 226 -7.40 -18.00 20.07
CA GLY A 226 -7.66 -17.65 21.46
C GLY A 226 -8.57 -16.42 21.66
N PRO A 227 -8.36 -15.62 22.72
CA PRO A 227 -9.30 -14.58 23.11
C PRO A 227 -9.50 -13.48 22.06
N ASN A 228 -8.43 -12.99 21.43
CA ASN A 228 -8.51 -11.93 20.43
C ASN A 228 -9.31 -12.38 19.20
N ALA A 229 -9.03 -13.58 18.67
CA ALA A 229 -9.77 -14.13 17.54
C ALA A 229 -11.27 -14.29 17.84
N ARG A 230 -11.60 -14.79 19.05
CA ARG A 230 -13.01 -14.88 19.49
C ARG A 230 -13.67 -13.50 19.59
N ALA A 231 -12.93 -12.49 20.05
CA ALA A 231 -13.45 -11.12 20.14
C ALA A 231 -13.72 -10.51 18.75
N ILE A 232 -12.83 -10.72 17.78
CA ILE A 232 -13.03 -10.29 16.38
C ILE A 232 -14.27 -10.98 15.79
N ALA A 233 -14.34 -12.32 15.86
CA ALA A 233 -15.45 -13.09 15.31
C ALA A 233 -16.79 -12.66 15.94
N ALA A 234 -16.82 -12.45 17.26
CA ALA A 234 -18.01 -11.98 17.97
C ALA A 234 -18.41 -10.54 17.58
N ALA A 235 -17.44 -9.63 17.42
CA ALA A 235 -17.71 -8.25 17.01
C ALA A 235 -18.34 -8.18 15.61
N VAL A 236 -17.83 -9.00 14.67
CA VAL A 236 -18.36 -9.08 13.30
C VAL A 236 -19.74 -9.73 13.26
N SER A 237 -19.88 -10.88 13.92
CA SER A 237 -21.13 -11.65 13.88
C SER A 237 -22.28 -10.99 14.65
N ARG A 238 -21.97 -10.13 15.63
CA ARG A 238 -22.94 -9.41 16.47
C ARG A 238 -22.91 -7.91 16.23
N ALA A 239 -22.36 -7.47 15.10
CA ALA A 239 -22.27 -6.06 14.78
C ALA A 239 -23.66 -5.40 14.83
N PRO A 240 -23.77 -4.16 15.36
CA PRO A 240 -25.05 -3.44 15.42
C PRO A 240 -25.59 -3.07 14.03
N HIS A 241 -24.68 -3.00 13.03
CA HIS A 241 -25.01 -2.79 11.63
C HIS A 241 -24.43 -3.93 10.81
N ASN A 242 -25.18 -4.40 9.81
CA ASN A 242 -24.74 -5.39 8.85
C ASN A 242 -23.99 -6.58 9.47
N PRO A 243 -24.53 -7.28 10.51
CA PRO A 243 -23.87 -8.45 11.06
C PRO A 243 -23.60 -9.47 9.95
N ALA A 244 -22.45 -10.14 10.00
CA ALA A 244 -22.09 -11.14 9.01
C ALA A 244 -21.36 -12.31 9.70
N PRO A 245 -21.53 -13.54 9.21
CA PRO A 245 -20.82 -14.68 9.77
C PRO A 245 -19.30 -14.52 9.62
N MET A 246 -18.59 -14.60 10.73
CA MET A 246 -17.14 -14.77 10.81
C MET A 246 -16.86 -15.71 11.98
N GLU A 247 -16.06 -16.74 11.72
CA GLU A 247 -15.72 -17.74 12.71
C GLU A 247 -14.24 -17.64 13.11
N VAL A 248 -13.90 -18.21 14.26
CA VAL A 248 -12.48 -18.29 14.69
C VAL A 248 -11.66 -19.10 13.68
N GLY A 249 -12.28 -20.04 12.97
CA GLY A 249 -11.65 -20.81 11.89
C GLY A 249 -11.16 -19.94 10.73
N ASP A 250 -11.90 -18.87 10.39
CA ASP A 250 -11.49 -17.93 9.33
C ASP A 250 -10.18 -17.22 9.71
N LEU A 251 -10.06 -16.80 10.98
CA LEU A 251 -8.83 -16.18 11.47
C LEU A 251 -7.69 -17.20 11.58
N ALA A 252 -7.94 -18.37 12.17
CA ALA A 252 -6.92 -19.39 12.38
C ALA A 252 -6.30 -19.91 11.06
N SER A 253 -7.08 -19.92 9.99
CA SER A 253 -6.65 -20.36 8.65
C SER A 253 -6.01 -19.24 7.81
N TYR A 254 -5.93 -18.01 8.31
CA TYR A 254 -5.34 -16.89 7.56
C TYR A 254 -3.82 -17.08 7.43
N ASP A 255 -3.31 -16.89 6.22
CA ASP A 255 -1.90 -16.85 5.88
C ASP A 255 -1.54 -15.62 5.05
N SER A 256 -0.35 -15.04 5.30
CA SER A 256 0.31 -14.11 4.39
C SER A 256 1.14 -14.89 3.39
N LYS A 257 1.19 -14.40 2.14
CA LYS A 257 1.85 -15.12 1.05
C LYS A 257 3.01 -14.33 0.46
N PRO A 258 4.16 -14.98 0.16
CA PRO A 258 5.09 -14.42 -0.80
C PRO A 258 4.42 -14.38 -2.17
N ARG A 259 4.62 -13.29 -2.91
CA ARG A 259 4.17 -13.11 -4.29
C ARG A 259 5.36 -12.74 -5.17
N ALA A 260 5.28 -13.03 -6.45
CA ALA A 260 6.27 -12.54 -7.40
C ALA A 260 6.14 -11.01 -7.53
N PRO A 261 7.24 -10.23 -7.39
CA PRO A 261 7.20 -8.81 -7.67
C PRO A 261 6.92 -8.57 -9.15
N LEU A 262 6.19 -7.50 -9.45
CA LEU A 262 6.08 -7.00 -10.80
C LEU A 262 7.21 -6.01 -11.03
N CYS A 263 8.16 -6.38 -11.91
CA CYS A 263 9.29 -5.55 -12.26
C CYS A 263 9.37 -5.30 -13.76
N GLY A 264 9.78 -4.09 -14.15
CA GLY A 264 10.03 -3.76 -15.55
C GLY A 264 10.94 -2.54 -15.70
N ALA A 265 11.47 -2.35 -16.91
CA ALA A 265 12.34 -1.23 -17.22
C ALA A 265 11.52 0.04 -17.50
N TYR A 266 11.97 1.18 -17.00
CA TYR A 266 11.55 2.51 -17.36
C TYR A 266 12.77 3.40 -17.48
N ARG A 267 13.01 3.98 -18.66
CA ARG A 267 14.29 4.65 -18.97
C ARG A 267 15.47 3.70 -18.71
N VAL A 268 16.44 4.16 -17.91
CA VAL A 268 17.61 3.37 -17.49
C VAL A 268 17.39 2.65 -16.14
N TYR A 269 16.20 2.79 -15.56
CA TYR A 269 15.86 2.29 -14.23
C TYR A 269 15.01 1.02 -14.32
N ARG A 270 15.00 0.24 -13.22
CA ARG A 270 14.09 -0.88 -13.05
C ARG A 270 13.09 -0.53 -11.94
N ILE A 271 11.81 -0.52 -12.30
CA ILE A 271 10.70 -0.27 -11.39
C ILE A 271 10.16 -1.61 -10.91
N CYS A 272 10.05 -1.79 -9.61
CA CYS A 272 9.51 -3.01 -9.00
C CYS A 272 8.44 -2.67 -7.96
N GLY A 273 7.29 -3.30 -8.06
CA GLY A 273 6.18 -3.13 -7.12
C GLY A 273 5.47 -4.44 -6.79
N MET A 274 4.40 -4.35 -6.02
CA MET A 274 3.56 -5.48 -5.65
C MET A 274 2.76 -5.98 -6.86
N GLY A 275 2.75 -7.30 -7.07
CA GLY A 275 1.87 -7.95 -8.04
C GLY A 275 0.43 -8.11 -7.52
N PRO A 276 -0.51 -8.68 -8.31
CA PRO A 276 -1.85 -9.03 -7.85
C PRO A 276 -1.79 -9.94 -6.60
N SER A 277 -2.66 -9.79 -5.65
CA SER A 277 -3.94 -9.08 -5.50
C SER A 277 -3.87 -7.54 -5.53
N SER A 278 -2.69 -6.91 -5.37
CA SER A 278 -2.55 -5.49 -5.66
C SER A 278 -2.59 -5.23 -7.17
N SER A 279 -3.28 -4.18 -7.56
CA SER A 279 -3.24 -3.64 -8.92
C SER A 279 -2.22 -2.51 -9.07
N GLY A 280 -1.69 -2.02 -7.92
CA GLY A 280 -0.87 -0.82 -7.88
C GLY A 280 0.42 -0.94 -8.67
N GLY A 281 1.17 -2.03 -8.50
CA GLY A 281 2.42 -2.24 -9.24
C GLY A 281 2.22 -2.27 -10.75
N PHE A 282 1.13 -2.91 -11.24
CA PHE A 282 0.78 -2.88 -12.66
C PHE A 282 0.43 -1.47 -13.13
N THR A 283 -0.46 -0.77 -12.42
CA THR A 283 -0.93 0.57 -12.84
C THR A 283 0.23 1.56 -12.93
N VAL A 284 1.13 1.55 -11.93
CA VAL A 284 2.35 2.38 -11.93
C VAL A 284 3.25 2.02 -13.12
N PHE A 285 3.58 0.74 -13.28
CA PHE A 285 4.46 0.30 -14.36
C PHE A 285 3.87 0.61 -15.74
N ALA A 286 2.59 0.28 -15.97
CA ALA A 286 1.93 0.52 -17.24
C ALA A 286 1.92 2.00 -17.61
N ALA A 287 1.50 2.89 -16.68
CA ALA A 287 1.48 4.33 -16.94
C ALA A 287 2.87 4.88 -17.30
N LEU A 288 3.92 4.47 -16.57
CA LEU A 288 5.29 4.86 -16.88
C LEU A 288 5.71 4.37 -18.28
N LYS A 289 5.43 3.11 -18.63
CA LYS A 289 5.74 2.56 -19.97
C LYS A 289 4.99 3.27 -21.09
N LEU A 290 3.72 3.65 -20.87
CA LEU A 290 2.93 4.41 -21.83
C LEU A 290 3.54 5.81 -22.10
N LEU A 291 4.20 6.39 -21.09
CA LEU A 291 4.86 7.70 -21.16
C LEU A 291 6.29 7.63 -21.71
N GLU A 292 6.93 6.46 -21.77
CA GLU A 292 8.37 6.33 -22.03
C GLU A 292 8.83 6.94 -23.38
N ARG A 293 7.96 6.98 -24.39
CA ARG A 293 8.27 7.58 -25.70
C ARG A 293 8.30 9.12 -25.71
N PHE A 294 7.79 9.77 -24.66
CA PHE A 294 7.77 11.22 -24.54
C PHE A 294 8.97 11.71 -23.69
N ASP A 295 9.58 12.79 -24.11
CA ASP A 295 10.63 13.46 -23.35
C ASP A 295 10.03 14.41 -22.30
N LEU A 296 9.58 13.82 -21.17
CA LEU A 296 8.99 14.58 -20.09
C LEU A 296 10.00 15.55 -19.45
N SER A 297 11.30 15.23 -19.49
CA SER A 297 12.36 16.11 -18.98
C SER A 297 12.42 17.42 -19.76
N ALA A 298 12.39 17.34 -21.09
CA ALA A 298 12.37 18.53 -21.95
C ALA A 298 11.05 19.32 -21.85
N ILE A 299 9.92 18.63 -21.67
CA ILE A 299 8.58 19.27 -21.52
C ILE A 299 8.49 20.02 -20.20
N GLY A 300 8.99 19.42 -19.12
CA GLY A 300 9.06 19.99 -17.77
C GLY A 300 7.72 20.00 -16.99
N PRO A 301 7.80 20.14 -15.65
CA PRO A 301 6.66 20.01 -14.73
C PRO A 301 5.69 21.20 -14.76
N ARG A 302 6.02 22.29 -15.44
CA ARG A 302 5.16 23.49 -15.57
C ARG A 302 4.38 23.58 -16.86
N SER A 303 4.43 22.53 -17.70
CA SER A 303 3.72 22.44 -18.97
C SER A 303 2.39 21.69 -18.82
N ALA A 304 1.30 22.26 -19.30
CA ALA A 304 0.01 21.57 -19.38
C ALA A 304 0.10 20.28 -20.21
N THR A 305 0.98 20.26 -21.24
CA THR A 305 1.24 19.05 -22.03
C THR A 305 1.79 17.90 -21.17
N ALA A 306 2.68 18.16 -20.22
CA ALA A 306 3.19 17.09 -19.34
C ALA A 306 2.04 16.45 -18.54
N TRP A 307 1.19 17.27 -17.93
CA TRP A 307 0.08 16.79 -17.11
C TRP A 307 -1.03 16.14 -17.95
N HIS A 308 -1.26 16.63 -19.16
CA HIS A 308 -2.12 15.97 -20.13
C HIS A 308 -1.63 14.57 -20.48
N LEU A 309 -0.34 14.41 -20.81
CA LEU A 309 0.24 13.11 -21.11
C LEU A 309 0.15 12.14 -19.94
N ILE A 310 0.42 12.62 -18.71
CA ILE A 310 0.28 11.81 -17.47
C ILE A 310 -1.18 11.37 -17.32
N SER A 311 -2.14 12.29 -17.47
CA SER A 311 -3.57 11.99 -17.42
C SER A 311 -3.98 10.92 -18.44
N GLU A 312 -3.55 11.03 -19.70
CA GLU A 312 -3.88 10.06 -20.75
C GLU A 312 -3.29 8.67 -20.47
N ALA A 313 -2.06 8.62 -19.92
CA ALA A 313 -1.45 7.36 -19.52
C ALA A 313 -2.19 6.70 -18.34
N GLU A 314 -2.60 7.49 -17.34
CA GLU A 314 -3.43 7.02 -16.22
C GLU A 314 -4.74 6.43 -16.74
N ARG A 315 -5.48 7.13 -17.58
CA ARG A 315 -6.75 6.66 -18.16
C ARG A 315 -6.62 5.27 -18.79
N LEU A 316 -5.56 5.04 -19.57
CA LEU A 316 -5.30 3.76 -20.21
C LEU A 316 -4.93 2.67 -19.19
N ALA A 317 -4.06 2.98 -18.24
CA ALA A 317 -3.60 2.04 -17.22
C ALA A 317 -4.75 1.63 -16.27
N TYR A 318 -5.57 2.59 -15.86
CA TYR A 318 -6.74 2.33 -14.99
C TYR A 318 -7.82 1.53 -15.73
N ALA A 319 -8.06 1.76 -17.01
CA ALA A 319 -9.03 0.98 -17.78
C ALA A 319 -8.64 -0.52 -17.81
N ASP A 320 -7.37 -0.82 -18.06
CA ASP A 320 -6.87 -2.20 -18.03
C ASP A 320 -6.89 -2.80 -16.62
N ARG A 321 -6.48 -2.02 -15.61
CA ARG A 321 -6.54 -2.37 -14.19
C ARG A 321 -7.93 -2.84 -13.80
N ASP A 322 -8.93 -2.01 -14.07
CA ASP A 322 -10.28 -2.22 -13.57
C ASP A 322 -10.94 -3.47 -14.15
N LYS A 323 -10.61 -3.79 -15.38
CA LYS A 323 -11.17 -4.97 -16.05
C LYS A 323 -10.48 -6.28 -15.63
N TYR A 324 -9.16 -6.28 -15.44
CA TYR A 324 -8.39 -7.52 -15.39
C TYR A 324 -7.76 -7.86 -14.05
N LEU A 325 -7.49 -6.84 -13.19
CA LEU A 325 -6.74 -7.08 -11.96
C LEU A 325 -7.66 -7.53 -10.81
N ALA A 326 -7.30 -8.65 -10.18
CA ALA A 326 -7.98 -9.24 -9.02
C ALA A 326 -7.05 -10.24 -8.33
N ASP A 327 -7.55 -10.99 -7.36
CA ASP A 327 -6.78 -12.05 -6.68
C ASP A 327 -6.43 -13.19 -7.67
N PRO A 328 -5.13 -13.44 -7.93
CA PRO A 328 -4.69 -14.44 -8.90
C PRO A 328 -4.90 -15.89 -8.40
N ASP A 329 -5.23 -16.10 -7.12
CA ASP A 329 -5.56 -17.42 -6.59
C ASP A 329 -6.99 -17.85 -7.02
N PHE A 330 -7.82 -16.90 -7.50
CA PHE A 330 -9.23 -17.12 -7.86
C PHE A 330 -9.53 -16.83 -9.33
N VAL A 331 -8.78 -15.92 -9.96
CA VAL A 331 -9.00 -15.55 -11.36
C VAL A 331 -7.70 -15.53 -12.12
N ARG A 332 -7.75 -15.92 -13.39
CA ARG A 332 -6.60 -15.81 -14.27
C ARG A 332 -6.40 -14.34 -14.66
N VAL A 333 -5.42 -13.69 -14.04
CA VAL A 333 -4.99 -12.34 -14.40
C VAL A 333 -4.03 -12.43 -15.59
N PRO A 334 -4.28 -11.78 -16.73
CA PRO A 334 -3.43 -11.87 -17.92
C PRO A 334 -2.18 -10.97 -17.80
N LEU A 335 -1.45 -11.06 -16.68
CA LEU A 335 -0.38 -10.13 -16.31
C LEU A 335 0.74 -10.09 -17.36
N ALA A 336 1.13 -11.25 -17.91
CA ALA A 336 2.16 -11.31 -18.95
C ALA A 336 1.74 -10.55 -20.22
N GLY A 337 0.46 -10.69 -20.65
CA GLY A 337 -0.05 -9.95 -21.79
C GLY A 337 -0.22 -8.45 -21.52
N LEU A 338 -0.62 -8.09 -20.29
CA LEU A 338 -0.75 -6.68 -19.87
C LEU A 338 0.60 -5.95 -19.79
N THR A 339 1.68 -6.67 -19.51
CA THR A 339 3.04 -6.12 -19.44
C THR A 339 3.87 -6.38 -20.69
N ASP A 340 3.28 -7.00 -21.71
CA ASP A 340 3.95 -7.25 -22.99
C ASP A 340 4.36 -5.95 -23.66
N PRO A 341 5.63 -5.80 -24.11
CA PRO A 341 6.12 -4.56 -24.71
C PRO A 341 5.34 -4.13 -25.96
N ALA A 342 4.90 -5.06 -26.82
CA ALA A 342 4.15 -4.73 -28.02
C ALA A 342 2.73 -4.25 -27.68
N TYR A 343 2.09 -4.88 -26.67
CA TYR A 343 0.82 -4.43 -26.14
C TYR A 343 0.91 -3.00 -25.58
N LEU A 344 1.89 -2.75 -24.70
CA LEU A 344 2.08 -1.42 -24.10
C LEU A 344 2.44 -0.37 -25.15
N ALA A 345 3.25 -0.71 -26.16
CA ALA A 345 3.57 0.19 -27.25
C ALA A 345 2.32 0.56 -28.09
N ALA A 346 1.46 -0.42 -28.39
CA ALA A 346 0.19 -0.18 -29.09
C ALA A 346 -0.76 0.70 -28.27
N ARG A 347 -0.81 0.51 -26.94
CA ARG A 347 -1.58 1.38 -26.03
C ARG A 347 -1.01 2.80 -26.01
N SER A 348 0.32 2.94 -25.87
CA SER A 348 1.02 4.22 -25.88
C SER A 348 0.78 5.00 -27.19
N ALA A 349 0.76 4.33 -28.33
CA ALA A 349 0.54 4.97 -29.64
C ALA A 349 -0.80 5.73 -29.74
N ARG A 350 -1.77 5.42 -28.85
CA ARG A 350 -3.05 6.14 -28.77
C ARG A 350 -2.94 7.52 -28.12
N ILE A 351 -1.91 7.76 -27.32
CA ILE A 351 -1.71 9.04 -26.63
C ILE A 351 -1.17 10.07 -27.61
N SER A 352 -1.86 11.20 -27.74
CA SER A 352 -1.41 12.36 -28.52
C SER A 352 -0.96 13.48 -27.58
N PRO A 353 0.12 14.22 -27.86
CA PRO A 353 0.51 15.37 -27.04
C PRO A 353 -0.40 16.60 -27.23
N THR A 354 -1.29 16.57 -28.21
CA THR A 354 -2.10 17.73 -28.62
C THR A 354 -3.60 17.52 -28.54
N ALA A 355 -4.05 16.30 -28.22
CA ALA A 355 -5.48 16.01 -28.12
C ALA A 355 -5.74 14.80 -27.19
N THR A 356 -6.78 14.91 -26.36
CA THR A 356 -7.24 13.80 -25.52
C THR A 356 -7.92 12.71 -26.34
N MET A 357 -7.82 11.46 -25.86
CA MET A 357 -8.61 10.34 -26.43
C MET A 357 -10.10 10.53 -26.11
N ALA A 358 -10.95 10.47 -27.12
CA ALA A 358 -12.40 10.65 -26.96
C ALA A 358 -13.03 9.61 -26.03
N LYS A 359 -12.53 8.37 -26.06
CA LYS A 359 -12.97 7.26 -25.22
C LYS A 359 -11.79 6.35 -24.86
N VAL A 360 -11.74 5.94 -23.62
CA VAL A 360 -10.75 4.98 -23.12
C VAL A 360 -11.44 3.73 -22.60
N ASP A 361 -11.20 2.63 -23.30
CA ASP A 361 -11.61 1.29 -22.89
C ASP A 361 -10.37 0.44 -22.57
N ALA A 362 -10.56 -0.60 -21.77
CA ALA A 362 -9.53 -1.61 -21.58
C ALA A 362 -9.14 -2.25 -22.91
N GLY A 363 -7.85 -2.49 -23.10
CA GLY A 363 -7.36 -3.21 -24.25
C GLY A 363 -7.68 -4.71 -24.18
N VAL A 364 -7.17 -5.48 -25.14
CA VAL A 364 -7.28 -6.94 -25.17
C VAL A 364 -5.86 -7.53 -25.16
N PRO A 365 -5.25 -7.71 -23.98
CA PRO A 365 -3.92 -8.32 -23.86
C PRO A 365 -3.97 -9.82 -24.19
N SER A 366 -2.84 -10.40 -24.57
CA SER A 366 -2.74 -11.85 -24.75
C SER A 366 -3.13 -12.55 -23.44
N GLY A 367 -3.94 -13.61 -23.55
CA GLY A 367 -4.45 -14.36 -22.41
C GLY A 367 -5.59 -13.67 -21.63
N ALA A 368 -6.18 -12.61 -22.20
CA ALA A 368 -7.35 -11.94 -21.61
C ALA A 368 -8.51 -12.93 -21.42
N SER A 369 -9.14 -12.86 -20.24
CA SER A 369 -10.40 -13.55 -19.96
C SER A 369 -11.60 -12.68 -20.37
N ALA A 370 -12.74 -13.32 -20.61
CA ALA A 370 -14.01 -12.63 -20.87
C ALA A 370 -14.56 -12.12 -19.52
N THR A 371 -14.01 -10.98 -19.05
CA THR A 371 -14.44 -10.28 -17.85
C THR A 371 -14.88 -8.86 -18.20
N CYS A 372 -15.74 -8.29 -17.36
CA CYS A 372 -16.19 -6.91 -17.50
C CYS A 372 -15.62 -6.02 -16.39
N ALA A 373 -15.47 -4.74 -16.68
CA ALA A 373 -15.07 -3.77 -15.69
C ALA A 373 -16.22 -3.55 -14.67
N PRO A 374 -15.93 -3.52 -13.36
CA PRO A 374 -16.94 -3.27 -12.34
C PRO A 374 -17.45 -1.83 -12.34
N VAL A 375 -18.56 -1.60 -11.64
CA VAL A 375 -18.88 -0.28 -11.11
C VAL A 375 -17.94 -0.07 -9.92
N LEU A 376 -17.12 0.98 -9.97
CA LEU A 376 -16.09 1.24 -8.96
C LEU A 376 -16.73 1.78 -7.68
N GLN A 377 -16.19 1.34 -6.54
CA GLN A 377 -16.50 1.89 -5.23
C GLN A 377 -15.42 2.90 -4.80
N PRO A 378 -15.75 3.88 -3.94
CA PRO A 378 -14.74 4.78 -3.37
C PRO A 378 -13.74 4.00 -2.51
N GLU A 379 -12.46 4.11 -2.79
CA GLU A 379 -11.37 3.62 -1.95
C GLU A 379 -10.76 4.82 -1.20
N ARG A 380 -10.52 4.71 0.12
CA ARG A 380 -10.03 5.81 0.97
C ARG A 380 -9.24 5.25 2.15
N GLY A 381 -8.34 6.05 2.73
CA GLY A 381 -7.58 5.64 3.91
C GLY A 381 -6.17 5.17 3.56
N THR A 382 -5.59 4.31 4.39
CA THR A 382 -4.23 3.77 4.20
C THR A 382 -3.13 4.63 4.83
N SER A 383 -2.01 3.99 5.17
CA SER A 383 -0.73 4.63 5.49
C SER A 383 0.39 3.94 4.75
N HIS A 384 1.36 4.72 4.29
CA HIS A 384 2.58 4.18 3.69
C HIS A 384 3.79 4.61 4.51
N PHE A 385 4.79 3.73 4.58
CA PHE A 385 6.06 3.99 5.25
C PHE A 385 7.20 3.22 4.58
N VAL A 386 8.39 3.80 4.67
CA VAL A 386 9.63 3.22 4.17
C VAL A 386 10.64 3.22 5.30
N ALA A 387 11.37 2.12 5.45
CA ALA A 387 12.50 2.01 6.35
C ALA A 387 13.74 1.54 5.59
N VAL A 388 14.87 2.16 5.87
CA VAL A 388 16.18 1.75 5.37
C VAL A 388 17.11 1.55 6.57
N ASP A 389 17.77 0.41 6.64
CA ASP A 389 18.73 0.13 7.71
C ASP A 389 20.19 0.44 7.29
N ARG A 390 21.09 0.40 8.27
CA ARG A 390 22.52 0.66 8.07
C ARG A 390 23.25 -0.32 7.14
N TRP A 391 22.62 -1.40 6.75
CA TRP A 391 23.16 -2.37 5.76
C TRP A 391 22.60 -2.16 4.36
N GLY A 392 21.79 -1.10 4.15
CA GLY A 392 21.17 -0.78 2.87
C GLY A 392 19.98 -1.67 2.53
N ASN A 393 19.43 -2.43 3.48
CA ASN A 393 18.17 -3.12 3.27
C ASN A 393 17.03 -2.10 3.29
N VAL A 394 16.04 -2.31 2.43
CA VAL A 394 14.90 -1.39 2.26
C VAL A 394 13.60 -2.16 2.46
N ALA A 395 12.73 -1.66 3.32
CA ALA A 395 11.35 -2.11 3.51
C ALA A 395 10.40 -0.99 3.08
N SER A 396 9.58 -1.23 2.07
CA SER A 396 8.52 -0.33 1.60
C SER A 396 7.18 -1.01 1.86
N GLU A 397 6.38 -0.49 2.79
CA GLU A 397 5.15 -1.12 3.23
C GLU A 397 3.98 -0.15 3.17
N THR A 398 2.86 -0.65 2.65
CA THR A 398 1.58 0.05 2.68
C THR A 398 0.59 -0.78 3.48
N SER A 399 0.04 -0.17 4.53
CA SER A 399 -0.86 -0.79 5.51
C SER A 399 -2.19 -0.03 5.56
N THR A 400 -3.30 -0.73 5.73
CA THR A 400 -4.64 -0.15 5.66
C THR A 400 -5.62 -0.82 6.62
N ILE A 401 -6.72 -0.14 6.90
CA ILE A 401 -8.01 -0.67 7.33
C ILE A 401 -9.13 -0.24 6.36
N GLU A 402 -8.77 0.18 5.19
CA GLU A 402 -9.50 0.74 4.04
C GLU A 402 -9.99 2.17 4.34
N SER A 403 -11.26 2.43 4.65
CA SER A 403 -11.81 3.77 4.89
C SER A 403 -11.48 4.29 6.30
N ALA A 404 -11.77 5.57 6.52
CA ALA A 404 -11.58 6.18 7.84
C ALA A 404 -12.32 5.40 8.94
N PHE A 405 -11.56 4.90 9.92
CA PHE A 405 -12.01 4.04 11.02
C PHE A 405 -12.58 2.68 10.58
N GLY A 406 -12.28 2.24 9.36
CA GLY A 406 -12.68 0.95 8.83
C GLY A 406 -14.19 0.72 8.88
N SER A 407 -14.59 -0.42 9.43
CA SER A 407 -15.98 -0.79 9.67
C SER A 407 -16.64 -0.05 10.86
N GLY A 408 -15.87 0.74 11.61
CA GLY A 408 -16.29 1.35 12.87
C GLY A 408 -16.34 0.40 14.07
N LEU A 409 -16.15 -0.91 13.85
CA LEU A 409 -16.07 -1.88 14.93
C LEU A 409 -14.70 -1.81 15.60
N MET A 410 -14.66 -1.65 16.91
CA MET A 410 -13.43 -1.65 17.71
C MET A 410 -13.38 -2.89 18.59
N VAL A 411 -12.22 -3.52 18.66
CA VAL A 411 -11.96 -4.71 19.48
C VAL A 411 -10.62 -4.51 20.20
N ASN A 412 -10.61 -4.67 21.51
CA ASN A 412 -9.37 -4.55 22.30
C ASN A 412 -8.55 -3.27 22.01
N GLY A 413 -9.25 -2.15 21.70
CA GLY A 413 -8.63 -0.85 21.46
C GLY A 413 -8.17 -0.57 20.03
N TYR A 414 -8.45 -1.41 19.04
CA TYR A 414 -8.15 -1.17 17.63
C TYR A 414 -9.36 -1.37 16.73
N TYR A 415 -9.43 -0.59 15.64
CA TYR A 415 -10.50 -0.71 14.65
C TYR A 415 -10.29 -1.92 13.74
N LEU A 416 -11.42 -2.57 13.36
CA LEU A 416 -11.46 -3.56 12.30
C LEU A 416 -11.68 -2.88 10.94
N ASN A 417 -11.07 -3.45 9.92
CA ASN A 417 -11.15 -2.97 8.55
C ASN A 417 -12.56 -3.03 7.96
N ASN A 418 -12.76 -2.32 6.84
CA ASN A 418 -13.91 -2.51 5.94
C ASN A 418 -13.46 -2.95 4.54
N GLU A 419 -12.41 -3.75 4.47
CA GLU A 419 -11.69 -4.06 3.25
C GLU A 419 -12.51 -4.78 2.19
N LEU A 420 -13.56 -5.52 2.59
CA LEU A 420 -14.41 -6.23 1.63
C LEU A 420 -15.21 -5.27 0.74
N THR A 421 -15.32 -3.97 1.10
CA THR A 421 -15.92 -2.97 0.23
C THR A 421 -15.07 -2.65 -1.02
N ASP A 422 -13.82 -3.11 -1.08
CA ASP A 422 -12.98 -3.04 -2.29
C ASP A 422 -13.35 -4.08 -3.34
N PHE A 423 -14.17 -5.06 -3.01
CA PHE A 423 -14.78 -5.91 -4.02
C PHE A 423 -15.81 -5.15 -4.86
N SER A 424 -16.07 -5.65 -6.07
CA SER A 424 -17.27 -5.25 -6.82
C SER A 424 -18.50 -5.68 -6.02
N PHE A 425 -19.46 -4.76 -5.85
CA PHE A 425 -20.71 -5.06 -5.15
C PHE A 425 -21.65 -5.92 -6.00
N LEU A 426 -21.51 -5.87 -7.33
CA LEU A 426 -22.19 -6.78 -8.24
C LEU A 426 -21.20 -7.86 -8.74
N PRO A 427 -21.61 -9.14 -8.75
CA PRO A 427 -20.76 -10.24 -9.21
C PRO A 427 -20.54 -10.22 -10.72
N ASP A 428 -21.44 -9.63 -11.47
CA ASP A 428 -21.41 -9.52 -12.92
C ASP A 428 -21.97 -8.16 -13.38
N LYS A 429 -21.79 -7.85 -14.67
CA LYS A 429 -22.40 -6.74 -15.35
C LYS A 429 -23.07 -7.29 -16.61
N ASP A 430 -24.38 -7.28 -16.64
CA ASP A 430 -25.20 -7.81 -17.75
C ASP A 430 -24.86 -9.27 -18.10
N GLY A 431 -24.65 -10.11 -17.08
CA GLY A 431 -24.25 -11.51 -17.23
C GLY A 431 -22.77 -11.73 -17.53
N CYS A 432 -21.98 -10.67 -17.67
CA CYS A 432 -20.53 -10.77 -17.84
C CYS A 432 -19.83 -10.71 -16.49
N PRO A 433 -19.06 -11.76 -16.08
CA PRO A 433 -18.48 -11.83 -14.74
C PRO A 433 -17.44 -10.72 -14.50
N VAL A 434 -17.45 -10.15 -13.27
CA VAL A 434 -16.44 -9.21 -12.82
C VAL A 434 -15.29 -9.95 -12.14
N ALA A 435 -14.05 -9.68 -12.55
CA ALA A 435 -12.87 -10.33 -11.98
C ALA A 435 -12.77 -10.13 -10.46
N ASN A 436 -13.03 -8.91 -9.97
CA ASN A 436 -12.97 -8.53 -8.56
C ASN A 436 -14.30 -8.72 -7.81
N ARG A 437 -15.13 -9.72 -8.16
CA ARG A 437 -16.34 -10.07 -7.39
C ARG A 437 -15.98 -10.76 -6.07
N VAL A 438 -16.90 -10.70 -5.09
CA VAL A 438 -16.75 -11.40 -3.81
C VAL A 438 -16.77 -12.92 -4.01
N GLU A 439 -15.83 -13.62 -3.39
CA GLU A 439 -15.79 -15.07 -3.25
C GLU A 439 -15.21 -15.44 -1.88
N ALA A 440 -15.66 -16.54 -1.28
CA ALA A 440 -15.14 -17.02 0.01
C ALA A 440 -13.62 -17.24 -0.04
N GLY A 441 -12.90 -16.72 0.93
CA GLY A 441 -11.43 -16.82 1.02
C GLY A 441 -10.63 -15.95 0.04
N LYS A 442 -11.29 -15.23 -0.87
CA LYS A 442 -10.66 -14.33 -1.85
C LYS A 442 -10.21 -13.03 -1.19
N ARG A 443 -9.12 -12.45 -1.72
CA ARG A 443 -8.64 -11.12 -1.37
C ARG A 443 -9.26 -10.08 -2.31
N PRO A 444 -9.81 -8.96 -1.81
CA PRO A 444 -10.24 -7.89 -2.69
C PRO A 444 -9.04 -7.23 -3.38
N ARG A 445 -9.23 -6.78 -4.63
CA ARG A 445 -8.23 -6.00 -5.34
C ARG A 445 -7.84 -4.77 -4.51
N SER A 446 -6.56 -4.42 -4.54
CA SER A 446 -6.03 -3.24 -3.86
C SER A 446 -5.39 -2.26 -4.84
N SER A 447 -5.40 -0.98 -4.48
CA SER A 447 -4.64 0.09 -5.14
C SER A 447 -3.28 0.37 -4.46
N MET A 448 -2.98 -0.25 -3.32
CA MET A 448 -1.72 -0.05 -2.60
C MET A 448 -0.51 -0.37 -3.49
N SER A 449 0.43 0.57 -3.58
CA SER A 449 1.55 0.53 -4.53
C SER A 449 2.89 0.76 -3.87
N PRO A 450 3.30 -0.06 -2.87
CA PRO A 450 4.67 0.03 -2.40
C PRO A 450 5.60 -0.29 -3.57
N THR A 451 6.52 0.63 -3.87
CA THR A 451 7.34 0.57 -5.08
C THR A 451 8.80 0.86 -4.74
N MET A 452 9.71 0.14 -5.40
CA MET A 452 11.15 0.37 -5.38
C MET A 452 11.67 0.64 -6.80
N VAL A 453 12.54 1.62 -6.92
CA VAL A 453 13.26 1.97 -8.15
C VAL A 453 14.71 1.60 -7.97
N TYR A 454 15.24 0.85 -8.92
CA TYR A 454 16.65 0.45 -8.96
C TYR A 454 17.38 1.21 -10.05
N GLY A 455 18.57 1.71 -9.72
CA GLY A 455 19.48 2.33 -10.66
C GLY A 455 20.11 1.34 -11.64
N PRO A 456 20.89 1.84 -12.63
CA PRO A 456 21.58 0.98 -13.59
C PRO A 456 22.60 0.05 -12.96
N ASP A 457 23.13 0.40 -11.79
CA ASP A 457 24.06 -0.41 -10.98
C ASP A 457 23.35 -1.50 -10.16
N GLY A 458 22.01 -1.56 -10.22
CA GLY A 458 21.19 -2.50 -9.46
C GLY A 458 20.92 -2.09 -8.01
N SER A 459 21.43 -0.95 -7.54
CA SER A 459 21.13 -0.44 -6.20
C SER A 459 19.74 0.20 -6.14
N VAL A 460 19.09 0.17 -4.96
CA VAL A 460 17.86 0.93 -4.75
C VAL A 460 18.20 2.42 -4.72
N VAL A 461 17.54 3.21 -5.59
CA VAL A 461 17.68 4.67 -5.65
C VAL A 461 16.48 5.41 -5.07
N LEU A 462 15.29 4.78 -5.08
CA LEU A 462 14.06 5.34 -4.53
C LEU A 462 13.16 4.22 -4.03
N ALA A 463 12.60 4.37 -2.84
CA ALA A 463 11.47 3.59 -2.37
C ALA A 463 10.33 4.56 -2.06
N VAL A 464 9.14 4.29 -2.57
CA VAL A 464 8.00 5.20 -2.52
C VAL A 464 6.68 4.46 -2.46
N GLY A 465 5.71 5.08 -1.84
CA GLY A 465 4.31 4.69 -1.86
C GLY A 465 3.43 5.78 -1.30
N ALA A 466 2.13 5.54 -1.30
CA ALA A 466 1.18 6.55 -0.90
C ALA A 466 -0.06 5.94 -0.21
N ALA A 467 -0.90 6.81 0.30
CA ALA A 467 -2.23 6.52 0.81
C ALA A 467 -3.29 7.34 0.05
N GLY A 468 -4.54 6.89 0.08
CA GLY A 468 -5.65 7.60 -0.58
C GLY A 468 -6.43 6.74 -1.56
N GLY A 469 -6.50 5.43 -1.33
CA GLY A 469 -7.26 4.48 -2.13
C GLY A 469 -6.83 4.48 -3.60
N SER A 470 -7.78 4.61 -4.50
CA SER A 470 -7.52 4.58 -5.95
C SER A 470 -6.60 5.69 -6.48
N THR A 471 -6.31 6.74 -5.70
CA THR A 471 -5.33 7.78 -6.06
C THR A 471 -3.88 7.36 -5.78
N ILE A 472 -3.65 6.25 -5.07
CA ILE A 472 -2.31 5.79 -4.69
C ILE A 472 -1.39 5.61 -5.90
N PRO A 473 -1.78 4.87 -6.97
CA PRO A 473 -0.92 4.71 -8.12
C PRO A 473 -0.54 6.05 -8.77
N ALA A 474 -1.48 6.99 -8.92
CA ALA A 474 -1.23 8.30 -9.49
C ALA A 474 -0.21 9.12 -8.67
N GLN A 475 -0.28 9.06 -7.32
CA GLN A 475 0.71 9.70 -6.45
C GLN A 475 2.11 9.10 -6.64
N VAL A 476 2.19 7.77 -6.78
CA VAL A 476 3.47 7.06 -7.01
C VAL A 476 4.01 7.36 -8.40
N ILE A 477 3.18 7.33 -9.46
CA ILE A 477 3.54 7.69 -10.83
C ILE A 477 4.13 9.10 -10.86
N LYS A 478 3.39 10.07 -10.33
CA LYS A 478 3.83 11.48 -10.25
C LYS A 478 5.17 11.63 -9.53
N THR A 479 5.35 10.93 -8.41
CA THR A 479 6.58 11.02 -7.64
C THR A 479 7.76 10.41 -8.40
N ILE A 480 7.58 9.26 -9.04
CA ILE A 480 8.62 8.63 -9.88
C ILE A 480 9.01 9.53 -11.05
N ILE A 481 8.02 10.10 -11.77
CA ILE A 481 8.27 11.05 -12.87
C ILE A 481 9.00 12.29 -12.33
N GLY A 482 8.58 12.81 -11.17
CA GLY A 482 9.23 13.94 -10.52
C GLY A 482 10.71 13.70 -10.25
N VAL A 483 11.06 12.51 -9.76
CA VAL A 483 12.47 12.14 -9.48
C VAL A 483 13.23 11.81 -10.77
N LEU A 484 12.69 10.95 -11.62
CA LEU A 484 13.45 10.38 -12.74
C LEU A 484 13.47 11.25 -14.00
N ASP A 485 12.35 11.95 -14.29
CA ASP A 485 12.23 12.76 -15.50
C ASP A 485 12.42 14.26 -15.20
N PHE A 486 11.87 14.76 -14.09
CA PHE A 486 12.00 16.17 -13.74
C PHE A 486 13.23 16.46 -12.84
N HIS A 487 13.99 15.43 -12.45
CA HIS A 487 15.22 15.51 -11.66
C HIS A 487 15.02 16.26 -10.32
N LEU A 488 13.86 16.12 -9.72
CA LEU A 488 13.55 16.71 -8.42
C LEU A 488 13.93 15.75 -7.29
N PRO A 489 14.45 16.24 -6.17
CA PRO A 489 14.52 15.43 -4.95
C PRO A 489 13.15 14.86 -4.57
N ALA A 490 13.10 13.66 -3.98
CA ALA A 490 11.86 12.96 -3.65
C ALA A 490 10.88 13.83 -2.83
N GLN A 491 11.37 14.65 -1.89
CA GLN A 491 10.55 15.60 -1.13
C GLN A 491 9.84 16.60 -2.04
N GLN A 492 10.51 17.13 -3.06
CA GLN A 492 9.91 18.06 -4.01
C GLN A 492 9.00 17.35 -5.01
N ALA A 493 9.36 16.14 -5.44
CA ALA A 493 8.55 15.30 -6.31
C ALA A 493 7.22 14.91 -5.64
N ILE A 494 7.24 14.56 -4.35
CA ILE A 494 6.03 14.33 -3.54
C ILE A 494 5.18 15.60 -3.47
N ALA A 495 5.80 16.76 -3.27
CA ALA A 495 5.12 18.05 -3.15
C ALA A 495 4.52 18.58 -4.46
N LEU A 496 4.88 18.02 -5.63
CA LEU A 496 4.20 18.37 -6.89
C LEU A 496 2.68 18.19 -6.73
N PRO A 497 1.87 19.07 -7.35
CA PRO A 497 0.42 18.94 -7.30
C PRO A 497 -0.05 17.64 -7.94
N MET A 498 -1.25 17.21 -7.56
CA MET A 498 -1.86 16.00 -8.08
C MET A 498 -2.70 16.26 -9.32
N ILE A 499 -2.49 15.40 -10.33
CA ILE A 499 -3.49 15.07 -11.34
C ILE A 499 -3.90 13.61 -11.13
N TYR A 500 -5.15 13.29 -11.37
CA TYR A 500 -5.68 11.92 -11.23
C TYR A 500 -6.80 11.69 -12.23
N SER A 501 -6.62 10.70 -13.07
CA SER A 501 -7.54 10.41 -14.19
C SER A 501 -7.83 8.92 -14.30
N PRO A 502 -8.72 8.38 -13.43
CA PRO A 502 -9.05 6.96 -13.47
C PRO A 502 -9.96 6.58 -14.65
N ALA A 503 -10.60 7.59 -15.26
CA ALA A 503 -11.51 7.46 -16.40
C ALA A 503 -11.51 8.79 -17.19
N ASP A 504 -12.66 9.20 -17.72
CA ASP A 504 -12.77 10.41 -18.54
C ASP A 504 -12.74 11.71 -17.73
N THR A 505 -13.04 11.67 -16.43
CA THR A 505 -12.89 12.84 -15.55
C THR A 505 -11.42 13.00 -15.14
N VAL A 506 -10.91 14.22 -15.29
CA VAL A 506 -9.59 14.63 -14.81
C VAL A 506 -9.75 15.40 -13.51
N PHE A 507 -9.13 14.93 -12.43
CA PHE A 507 -9.10 15.62 -11.16
C PHE A 507 -7.76 16.33 -10.99
N VAL A 508 -7.79 17.62 -10.66
CA VAL A 508 -6.61 18.45 -10.36
C VAL A 508 -6.68 18.98 -8.96
N GLU A 509 -5.54 19.07 -8.28
CA GLU A 509 -5.47 19.56 -6.91
C GLU A 509 -5.75 21.06 -6.86
N SER A 510 -6.73 21.48 -6.03
CA SER A 510 -7.11 22.86 -5.84
C SER A 510 -6.04 23.68 -5.11
N GLY A 511 -5.96 24.99 -5.38
CA GLY A 511 -5.00 25.89 -4.78
C GLY A 511 -3.55 25.70 -5.24
N THR A 512 -3.34 24.92 -6.32
CA THR A 512 -2.01 24.65 -6.89
C THR A 512 -1.86 25.24 -8.28
N PHE A 513 -0.67 25.13 -8.86
CA PHE A 513 -0.42 25.63 -10.21
C PHE A 513 -1.15 24.82 -11.31
N LEU A 514 -1.75 23.68 -10.99
CA LEU A 514 -2.59 22.94 -11.95
C LEU A 514 -3.97 23.57 -12.12
N GLU A 515 -4.49 24.26 -11.11
CA GLU A 515 -5.81 24.86 -11.20
C GLU A 515 -5.92 25.92 -12.32
N PRO A 516 -4.99 26.91 -12.43
CA PRO A 516 -4.98 27.82 -13.57
C PRO A 516 -4.68 27.15 -14.94
N MET A 517 -4.17 25.92 -14.98
CA MET A 517 -3.99 25.15 -16.24
C MET A 517 -5.27 24.46 -16.74
N ILE A 518 -6.37 24.49 -15.99
CA ILE A 518 -7.63 23.86 -16.41
C ILE A 518 -8.10 24.32 -17.82
N PRO A 519 -8.06 25.62 -18.19
CA PRO A 519 -8.42 26.04 -19.55
C PRO A 519 -7.55 25.38 -20.64
N GLU A 520 -6.24 25.22 -20.39
CA GLU A 520 -5.32 24.57 -21.33
C GLU A 520 -5.62 23.07 -21.45
N LEU A 521 -5.89 22.38 -20.34
CA LEU A 521 -6.31 20.98 -20.35
C LEU A 521 -7.64 20.79 -21.14
N ARG A 522 -8.59 21.71 -20.96
CA ARG A 522 -9.83 21.70 -21.74
C ARG A 522 -9.60 21.98 -23.24
N ALA A 523 -8.67 22.86 -23.57
CA ALA A 523 -8.29 23.11 -24.95
C ALA A 523 -7.64 21.88 -25.62
N LEU A 524 -6.98 21.02 -24.84
CA LEU A 524 -6.49 19.71 -25.30
C LEU A 524 -7.60 18.65 -25.40
N GLY A 525 -8.84 18.98 -25.03
CA GLY A 525 -10.03 18.15 -25.21
C GLY A 525 -10.55 17.45 -23.94
N HIS A 526 -9.94 17.66 -22.76
CA HIS A 526 -10.47 17.14 -21.50
C HIS A 526 -11.78 17.88 -21.13
N ALA A 527 -12.92 17.29 -21.44
CA ALA A 527 -14.23 17.95 -21.27
C ALA A 527 -14.61 18.13 -19.78
N ASP A 528 -14.30 17.14 -18.95
CA ASP A 528 -14.64 17.12 -17.52
C ASP A 528 -13.37 17.22 -16.66
N VAL A 529 -12.98 18.45 -16.30
CA VAL A 529 -11.85 18.72 -15.39
C VAL A 529 -12.40 19.33 -14.12
N ARG A 530 -12.16 18.66 -12.98
CA ARG A 530 -12.65 19.03 -11.64
C ARG A 530 -11.52 19.26 -10.68
N THR A 531 -11.72 20.13 -9.69
CA THR A 531 -10.77 20.32 -8.59
C THR A 531 -11.07 19.38 -7.43
N VAL A 532 -10.01 18.96 -6.72
CA VAL A 532 -10.10 18.18 -5.48
C VAL A 532 -9.26 18.82 -4.37
N PRO A 533 -9.72 18.77 -3.11
CA PRO A 533 -8.95 19.33 -2.00
C PRO A 533 -7.60 18.62 -1.81
N SER A 534 -6.56 19.37 -1.47
CA SER A 534 -5.19 18.86 -1.27
C SER A 534 -5.04 17.90 -0.09
N GLY A 535 -5.85 18.03 0.95
CA GLY A 535 -5.74 17.23 2.18
C GLY A 535 -6.03 15.71 2.06
N THR A 536 -6.35 15.22 0.86
CA THR A 536 -6.61 13.79 0.61
C THR A 536 -5.34 12.99 0.30
N PHE A 537 -4.24 13.63 -0.06
CA PHE A 537 -3.01 12.98 -0.51
C PHE A 537 -2.04 12.77 0.64
N LYS A 538 -1.30 11.66 0.60
CA LYS A 538 -0.34 11.29 1.64
C LYS A 538 0.67 10.29 1.08
N ALA A 539 1.83 10.78 0.64
CA ALA A 539 2.92 9.95 0.14
C ALA A 539 4.15 10.01 1.08
N ASN A 540 4.92 8.93 1.09
CA ASN A 540 6.19 8.86 1.78
C ASN A 540 7.23 8.18 0.89
N ALA A 541 8.46 8.65 0.94
CA ALA A 541 9.56 8.08 0.17
C ALA A 541 10.88 8.18 0.92
N ILE A 542 11.85 7.37 0.49
CA ILE A 542 13.26 7.51 0.81
C ILE A 542 14.04 7.40 -0.51
N GLU A 543 14.93 8.35 -0.76
CA GLU A 543 15.74 8.45 -1.96
C GLU A 543 17.23 8.42 -1.61
N ARG A 544 18.06 7.91 -2.51
CA ARG A 544 19.51 7.92 -2.37
C ARG A 544 20.10 9.09 -3.16
N LEU A 545 20.46 10.17 -2.48
CA LEU A 545 21.06 11.36 -3.04
C LEU A 545 22.53 11.49 -2.62
N GLY A 546 23.45 11.57 -3.59
CA GLY A 546 24.88 11.72 -3.31
C GLY A 546 25.44 10.63 -2.40
N GLY A 547 24.93 9.41 -2.51
CA GLY A 547 25.34 8.27 -1.68
C GLY A 547 24.67 8.18 -0.31
N ARG A 548 23.82 9.15 0.07
CA ARG A 548 23.12 9.20 1.36
C ARG A 548 21.63 8.96 1.19
N TRP A 549 20.99 8.41 2.21
CA TRP A 549 19.54 8.25 2.26
C TRP A 549 18.88 9.53 2.76
N VAL A 550 17.91 10.03 2.00
CA VAL A 550 17.13 11.22 2.30
C VAL A 550 15.65 10.86 2.25
N GLY A 551 14.93 11.16 3.31
CA GLY A 551 13.50 10.90 3.38
C GLY A 551 12.66 12.07 2.85
N GLY A 552 11.52 11.73 2.24
CA GLY A 552 10.47 12.66 1.83
C GLY A 552 9.14 12.25 2.46
N ALA A 553 8.40 13.23 2.97
CA ALA A 553 7.04 13.06 3.48
C ALA A 553 6.13 14.13 2.89
N ASP A 554 4.88 13.76 2.63
CA ASP A 554 3.92 14.64 1.97
C ASP A 554 3.59 15.87 2.85
N PRO A 555 3.84 17.10 2.37
CA PRO A 555 3.53 18.32 3.13
C PRO A 555 2.03 18.53 3.37
N ARG A 556 1.15 17.78 2.68
CA ARG A 556 -0.30 17.80 2.88
C ARG A 556 -0.74 16.93 4.05
N SER A 557 0.18 16.16 4.63
CA SER A 557 -0.04 15.26 5.76
C SER A 557 0.85 15.67 6.95
N GLU A 558 0.75 14.92 8.05
CA GLU A 558 1.59 15.10 9.24
C GLU A 558 2.89 14.28 9.17
N GLY A 559 3.18 13.66 8.04
CA GLY A 559 4.31 12.75 7.86
C GLY A 559 5.67 13.37 8.10
N ALA A 560 6.63 12.53 8.48
CA ALA A 560 8.02 12.92 8.70
C ALA A 560 8.99 11.80 8.31
N ALA A 561 10.23 12.20 8.01
CA ALA A 561 11.36 11.30 7.92
C ALA A 561 12.28 11.52 9.13
N VAL A 562 12.69 10.41 9.78
CA VAL A 562 13.50 10.40 11.00
C VAL A 562 14.67 9.44 10.83
N SER A 563 15.89 9.93 10.98
CA SER A 563 17.11 9.12 10.99
C SER A 563 17.34 8.45 12.35
N GLU A 564 18.10 7.33 12.33
CA GLU A 564 18.52 6.62 13.55
C GLU A 564 19.46 7.44 14.43
#